data_365a20dbc581572854a47765f7002f42
#
_entry.id   365a20dbc581572854a47765f7002f42
#
_cell.length_a   1.000
_cell.length_b   1.000
_cell.length_c   1.000
_cell.angle_alpha   90.00
_cell.angle_beta   90.00
_cell.angle_gamma   90.00
#
_symmetry.space_group_name_H-M   'P 1'
#
loop_
_entity.id
_entity.type
_entity.pdbx_description
1 polymer ?
#
loop_
_entity_poly.entity_id
_entity_poly.type
_entity_poly.pdbx_seq_one_letter_code
_entity_poly.pdbx_strand_id
1 'polypeptide(L)'
;MIRVRFAPSPTGIPHIGNTRTALYNYLFARHHGGKLVLRIEDTDRERLVPESLPKILEILKFIGITWDEGPFVQSERLTIYQKLARQLIDTGKAYYCFCTKERLVKLRGQGYDQHCLKLKPAEVKSLLAKPTSFVIRL
;
A
#
# COMPACT_ATOMS: atom_id res chain seq x y z
N MET A 1 9.23 -22.42 1.43
CA MET A 1 8.26 -22.23 2.55
C MET A 1 7.23 -21.22 2.11
N ILE A 2 5.94 -21.54 2.23
CA ILE A 2 4.82 -20.67 1.89
C ILE A 2 4.74 -19.53 2.90
N ARG A 3 4.54 -18.29 2.40
CA ARG A 3 4.24 -17.10 3.21
C ARG A 3 3.03 -16.41 2.61
N VAL A 4 2.01 -16.26 3.41
CA VAL A 4 0.79 -15.52 3.04
C VAL A 4 0.67 -14.26 3.89
N ARG A 5 -0.17 -13.31 3.47
CA ARG A 5 -0.33 -12.04 4.15
C ARG A 5 -1.79 -11.70 4.34
N PHE A 6 -2.13 -11.27 5.55
CA PHE A 6 -3.33 -10.48 5.80
C PHE A 6 -2.93 -9.02 6.00
N ALA A 7 -3.56 -8.09 5.28
CA ALA A 7 -3.16 -6.69 5.23
C ALA A 7 -4.35 -5.75 5.39
N PRO A 8 -4.93 -5.66 6.60
CA PRO A 8 -6.07 -4.77 6.86
C PRO A 8 -5.65 -3.31 6.90
N SER A 9 -6.56 -2.42 6.40
CA SER A 9 -6.44 -0.97 6.59
C SER A 9 -7.25 -0.56 7.81
N PRO A 10 -6.69 0.23 8.75
CA PRO A 10 -7.37 0.64 9.99
C PRO A 10 -8.32 1.83 9.74
N THR A 11 -9.29 1.66 8.86
CA THR A 11 -10.27 2.68 8.45
C THR A 11 -11.65 2.49 9.07
N GLY A 12 -11.77 1.64 10.09
CA GLY A 12 -12.99 1.33 10.82
C GLY A 12 -12.95 -0.06 11.43
N ILE A 13 -14.07 -0.47 12.01
CA ILE A 13 -14.20 -1.80 12.60
C ILE A 13 -14.23 -2.84 11.48
N PRO A 14 -13.43 -3.91 11.56
CA PRO A 14 -13.45 -4.98 10.56
C PRO A 14 -14.83 -5.63 10.43
N HIS A 15 -15.31 -5.78 9.21
CA HIS A 15 -16.52 -6.54 8.95
C HIS A 15 -16.19 -8.02 8.66
N ILE A 16 -17.20 -8.87 8.64
CA ILE A 16 -17.06 -10.32 8.47
C ILE A 16 -16.27 -10.70 7.19
N GLY A 17 -16.33 -9.91 6.13
CA GLY A 17 -15.55 -10.14 4.91
C GLY A 17 -14.05 -10.03 5.12
N ASN A 18 -13.58 -9.05 5.92
CA ASN A 18 -12.16 -8.92 6.29
C ASN A 18 -11.72 -10.14 7.12
N THR A 19 -12.52 -10.52 8.11
CA THR A 19 -12.29 -11.66 8.99
C THR A 19 -12.21 -12.97 8.19
N ARG A 20 -13.12 -13.19 7.23
CA ARG A 20 -13.07 -14.33 6.32
C ARG A 20 -11.78 -14.39 5.54
N THR A 21 -11.32 -13.27 4.99
CA THR A 21 -10.05 -13.20 4.25
C THR A 21 -8.86 -13.55 5.14
N ALA A 22 -8.85 -13.06 6.37
CA ALA A 22 -7.83 -13.41 7.35
C ALA A 22 -7.83 -14.93 7.65
N LEU A 23 -9.02 -15.50 7.86
CA LEU A 23 -9.19 -16.92 8.15
C LEU A 23 -8.69 -17.81 6.99
N TYR A 24 -9.00 -17.50 5.75
CA TYR A 24 -8.52 -18.26 4.60
C TYR A 24 -6.99 -18.23 4.49
N ASN A 25 -6.37 -17.07 4.68
CA ASN A 25 -4.92 -16.96 4.69
C ASN A 25 -4.30 -17.77 5.85
N TYR A 26 -4.90 -17.69 7.03
CA TYR A 26 -4.46 -18.43 8.19
C TYR A 26 -4.51 -19.94 7.98
N LEU A 27 -5.68 -20.45 7.57
CA LEU A 27 -5.86 -21.89 7.33
C LEU A 27 -4.95 -22.40 6.21
N PHE A 28 -4.80 -21.64 5.13
CA PHE A 28 -3.89 -21.99 4.04
C PHE A 28 -2.44 -22.07 4.53
N ALA A 29 -1.98 -21.08 5.30
CA ALA A 29 -0.64 -21.12 5.89
C ALA A 29 -0.45 -22.35 6.79
N ARG A 30 -1.40 -22.61 7.69
CA ARG A 30 -1.30 -23.75 8.64
C ARG A 30 -1.36 -25.10 7.94
N HIS A 31 -2.23 -25.27 6.95
CA HIS A 31 -2.32 -26.49 6.16
C HIS A 31 -1.01 -26.85 5.45
N HIS A 32 -0.28 -25.84 4.97
CA HIS A 32 0.96 -26.03 4.23
C HIS A 32 2.24 -25.86 5.07
N GLY A 33 2.16 -25.80 6.39
CA GLY A 33 3.32 -25.55 7.26
C GLY A 33 4.02 -24.21 6.97
N GLY A 34 3.25 -23.24 6.47
CA GLY A 34 3.73 -21.92 6.08
C GLY A 34 3.56 -20.88 7.18
N LYS A 35 3.82 -19.60 6.83
CA LYS A 35 3.74 -18.45 7.73
C LYS A 35 2.66 -17.48 7.32
N LEU A 36 1.94 -16.91 8.31
CA LEU A 36 1.05 -15.77 8.14
C LEU A 36 1.78 -14.48 8.56
N VAL A 37 1.84 -13.52 7.65
CA VAL A 37 2.36 -12.17 7.88
C VAL A 37 1.17 -11.22 8.11
N LEU A 38 1.21 -10.45 9.20
CA LEU A 38 0.26 -9.37 9.42
C LEU A 38 0.90 -8.04 9.05
N ARG A 39 0.26 -7.27 8.13
CA ARG A 39 0.67 -5.93 7.76
C ARG A 39 -0.50 -4.96 7.87
N ILE A 40 -0.32 -3.88 8.58
CA ILE A 40 -1.31 -2.82 8.74
C ILE A 40 -1.07 -1.78 7.63
N GLU A 41 -2.07 -1.58 6.77
CA GLU A 41 -2.01 -0.63 5.65
C GLU A 41 -2.66 0.71 6.06
N ASP A 42 -1.90 1.54 6.75
CA ASP A 42 -2.31 2.82 7.35
C ASP A 42 -1.88 4.04 6.53
N THR A 43 -1.69 3.90 5.24
CA THR A 43 -1.19 4.98 4.36
C THR A 43 -2.25 6.03 4.03
N ASP A 44 -3.53 5.71 4.12
CA ASP A 44 -4.64 6.65 3.92
C ASP A 44 -4.97 7.35 5.25
N ARG A 45 -4.22 8.43 5.52
CA ARG A 45 -4.33 9.16 6.80
C ARG A 45 -5.66 9.86 7.01
N GLU A 46 -6.38 10.22 5.94
CA GLU A 46 -7.68 10.90 6.02
C GLU A 46 -8.77 9.96 6.54
N ARG A 47 -8.62 8.65 6.35
CA ARG A 47 -9.59 7.63 6.76
C ARG A 47 -9.15 6.81 7.97
N LEU A 48 -8.02 7.14 8.59
CA LEU A 48 -7.57 6.43 9.78
C LEU A 48 -8.53 6.65 10.96
N VAL A 49 -8.90 5.56 11.61
CA VAL A 49 -9.67 5.55 12.87
C VAL A 49 -8.76 5.00 13.97
N PRO A 50 -8.41 5.79 14.98
CA PRO A 50 -7.42 5.40 16.00
C PRO A 50 -7.70 4.08 16.69
N GLU A 51 -8.97 3.77 17.00
CA GLU A 51 -9.37 2.53 17.66
C GLU A 51 -9.38 1.31 16.73
N SER A 52 -9.26 1.49 15.41
CA SER A 52 -9.35 0.38 14.43
C SER A 52 -8.23 -0.63 14.59
N LEU A 53 -7.00 -0.20 14.81
CA LEU A 53 -5.86 -1.12 14.94
C LEU A 53 -6.00 -2.03 16.17
N PRO A 54 -6.24 -1.52 17.40
CA PRO A 54 -6.53 -2.38 18.54
C PRO A 54 -7.67 -3.35 18.29
N LYS A 55 -8.76 -2.90 17.67
CA LYS A 55 -9.93 -3.75 17.36
C LYS A 55 -9.62 -4.84 16.33
N ILE A 56 -8.83 -4.55 15.31
CA ILE A 56 -8.36 -5.56 14.35
C ILE A 56 -7.61 -6.67 15.09
N LEU A 57 -6.66 -6.32 15.96
CA LEU A 57 -5.86 -7.28 16.70
C LEU A 57 -6.72 -8.09 17.69
N GLU A 58 -7.66 -7.44 18.38
CA GLU A 58 -8.62 -8.07 19.29
C GLU A 58 -9.48 -9.12 18.57
N ILE A 59 -10.07 -8.74 17.43
CA ILE A 59 -10.91 -9.64 16.62
C ILE A 59 -10.12 -10.85 16.11
N LEU A 60 -8.90 -10.64 15.59
CA LEU A 60 -8.05 -11.75 15.13
C LEU A 60 -7.76 -12.74 16.27
N LYS A 61 -7.41 -12.23 17.45
CA LYS A 61 -7.18 -13.06 18.64
C LYS A 61 -8.44 -13.80 19.08
N PHE A 62 -9.59 -13.11 19.08
CA PHE A 62 -10.88 -13.69 19.49
C PHE A 62 -11.26 -14.90 18.64
N ILE A 63 -11.02 -14.85 17.32
CA ILE A 63 -11.31 -15.96 16.39
C ILE A 63 -10.16 -16.96 16.28
N GLY A 64 -9.13 -16.87 17.14
CA GLY A 64 -8.01 -17.81 17.19
C GLY A 64 -6.97 -17.65 16.09
N ILE A 65 -6.96 -16.53 15.35
CA ILE A 65 -5.96 -16.26 14.33
C ILE A 65 -4.73 -15.65 14.96
N THR A 66 -3.62 -16.38 14.86
CA THR A 66 -2.27 -15.92 15.25
C THR A 66 -1.43 -15.70 13.99
N TRP A 67 -0.50 -14.76 14.05
CA TRP A 67 0.43 -14.46 12.96
C TRP A 67 1.86 -14.75 13.40
N ASP A 68 2.70 -15.11 12.44
CA ASP A 68 4.09 -15.51 12.69
C ASP A 68 5.05 -14.33 12.53
N GLU A 69 4.69 -13.33 11.70
CA GLU A 69 5.51 -12.16 11.42
C GLU A 69 4.67 -10.87 11.47
N GLY A 70 5.20 -9.81 12.07
CA GLY A 70 4.52 -8.52 12.25
C GLY A 70 3.85 -8.38 13.62
N PRO A 71 2.91 -7.44 13.79
CA PRO A 71 2.35 -6.59 12.74
C PRO A 71 3.38 -5.57 12.18
N PHE A 72 3.48 -5.50 10.87
CA PHE A 72 4.25 -4.46 10.21
C PHE A 72 3.33 -3.28 9.87
N VAL A 73 3.60 -2.11 10.42
CA VAL A 73 2.86 -0.89 10.10
C VAL A 73 3.46 -0.24 8.87
N GLN A 74 2.67 -0.03 7.82
CA GLN A 74 3.16 0.40 6.53
C GLN A 74 3.76 1.82 6.57
N SER A 75 3.16 2.74 7.32
CA SER A 75 3.67 4.11 7.46
C SER A 75 5.06 4.17 8.11
N GLU A 76 5.39 3.25 9.01
CA GLU A 76 6.71 3.16 9.66
C GLU A 76 7.82 2.70 8.70
N ARG A 77 7.46 2.22 7.53
CA ARG A 77 8.36 1.64 6.53
C ARG A 77 8.56 2.53 5.29
N LEU A 78 8.11 3.77 5.33
CA LEU A 78 8.15 4.70 4.18
C LEU A 78 9.55 4.88 3.60
N THR A 79 10.59 4.93 4.45
CA THR A 79 11.99 5.05 4.00
C THR A 79 12.40 3.90 3.07
N ILE A 80 11.97 2.67 3.38
CA ILE A 80 12.24 1.48 2.56
C ILE A 80 11.54 1.62 1.21
N TYR A 81 10.27 2.02 1.20
CA TYR A 81 9.49 2.19 -0.03
C TYR A 81 10.03 3.30 -0.90
N GLN A 82 10.40 4.43 -0.30
CA GLN A 82 11.03 5.55 -1.03
C GLN A 82 12.35 5.14 -1.68
N LYS A 83 13.20 4.38 -0.98
CA LYS A 83 14.45 3.85 -1.54
C LYS A 83 14.18 2.95 -2.74
N LEU A 84 13.26 2.00 -2.62
CA LEU A 84 12.91 1.09 -3.70
C LEU A 84 12.26 1.82 -4.88
N ALA A 85 11.39 2.80 -4.62
CA ALA A 85 10.77 3.61 -5.66
C ALA A 85 11.83 4.42 -6.45
N ARG A 86 12.85 4.98 -5.79
CA ARG A 86 13.98 5.64 -6.45
C ARG A 86 14.75 4.66 -7.33
N GLN A 87 15.06 3.47 -6.83
CA GLN A 87 15.73 2.44 -7.63
C GLN A 87 14.95 2.07 -8.90
N LEU A 88 13.61 2.02 -8.82
CA LEU A 88 12.77 1.77 -9.99
C LEU A 88 12.85 2.92 -11.01
N ILE A 89 12.92 4.18 -10.54
CA ILE A 89 13.14 5.33 -11.43
C ILE A 89 14.52 5.26 -12.09
N ASP A 90 15.57 5.00 -11.32
CA ASP A 90 16.96 4.93 -11.79
C ASP A 90 17.14 3.82 -12.84
N THR A 91 16.35 2.73 -12.74
CA THR A 91 16.35 1.62 -13.70
C THR A 91 15.34 1.79 -14.85
N GLY A 92 14.67 2.93 -14.94
CA GLY A 92 13.68 3.21 -15.98
C GLY A 92 12.37 2.42 -15.88
N LYS A 93 12.13 1.77 -14.74
CA LYS A 93 10.90 0.97 -14.48
C LYS A 93 9.79 1.79 -13.81
N ALA A 94 10.09 3.02 -13.42
CA ALA A 94 9.12 3.96 -12.87
C ALA A 94 9.46 5.39 -13.31
N TYR A 95 8.51 6.30 -13.17
CA TYR A 95 8.68 7.70 -13.55
C TYR A 95 7.91 8.64 -12.63
N TYR A 96 8.33 9.91 -12.58
CA TYR A 96 7.63 10.96 -11.86
C TYR A 96 6.41 11.44 -12.62
N CYS A 97 5.26 11.47 -11.96
CA CYS A 97 4.01 11.97 -12.53
C CYS A 97 3.56 13.22 -11.75
N PHE A 98 3.48 14.34 -12.44
CA PHE A 98 3.09 15.67 -11.92
C PHE A 98 1.65 16.03 -12.26
N CYS A 99 0.84 15.08 -12.75
CA CYS A 99 -0.55 15.34 -13.08
C CYS A 99 -1.38 15.71 -11.86
N THR A 100 -2.16 16.80 -11.97
CA THR A 100 -3.08 17.23 -10.92
C THR A 100 -4.29 16.30 -10.79
N LYS A 101 -4.97 16.34 -9.66
CA LYS A 101 -6.21 15.58 -9.44
C LYS A 101 -7.29 15.92 -10.49
N GLU A 102 -7.44 17.21 -10.83
CA GLU A 102 -8.41 17.70 -11.81
C GLU A 102 -8.14 17.11 -13.22
N ARG A 103 -6.85 17.07 -13.62
CA ARG A 103 -6.46 16.42 -14.88
C ARG A 103 -6.81 14.92 -14.87
N LEU A 104 -6.51 14.22 -13.80
CA LEU A 104 -6.78 12.78 -13.70
C LEU A 104 -8.29 12.48 -13.69
N VAL A 105 -9.11 13.36 -13.07
CA VAL A 105 -10.57 13.23 -13.10
C VAL A 105 -11.11 13.35 -14.53
N LYS A 106 -10.59 14.27 -15.35
CA LYS A 106 -11.00 14.42 -16.76
C LYS A 106 -10.68 13.18 -17.62
N LEU A 107 -9.72 12.38 -17.23
CA LEU A 107 -9.33 11.14 -17.92
C LEU A 107 -10.11 9.90 -17.44
N ARG A 108 -11.04 10.05 -16.47
CA ARG A 108 -11.84 8.92 -15.99
C ARG A 108 -12.61 8.26 -17.15
N GLY A 109 -12.49 6.93 -17.23
CA GLY A 109 -13.11 6.14 -18.29
C GLY A 109 -12.28 5.99 -19.57
N GLN A 110 -11.26 6.82 -19.80
CA GLN A 110 -10.37 6.73 -20.98
C GLN A 110 -9.02 6.09 -20.64
N GLY A 111 -8.73 5.87 -19.34
CA GLY A 111 -7.43 5.44 -18.86
C GLY A 111 -6.41 6.59 -18.78
N TYR A 112 -5.32 6.35 -18.08
CA TYR A 112 -4.24 7.34 -17.94
C TYR A 112 -3.38 7.37 -19.22
N ASP A 113 -3.21 8.54 -19.79
CA ASP A 113 -2.54 8.80 -21.08
C ASP A 113 -1.02 8.79 -21.06
N GLN A 114 -0.42 8.43 -19.92
CA GLN A 114 1.03 8.40 -19.69
C GLN A 114 1.76 9.71 -20.01
N HIS A 115 1.07 10.85 -19.87
CA HIS A 115 1.59 12.19 -20.23
C HIS A 115 2.98 12.44 -19.66
N CYS A 116 3.17 12.17 -18.35
CA CYS A 116 4.45 12.47 -17.68
C CYS A 116 5.56 11.47 -18.03
N LEU A 117 5.26 10.29 -18.57
CA LEU A 117 6.27 9.36 -19.08
C LEU A 117 7.03 9.93 -20.28
N LYS A 118 6.38 10.82 -21.05
CA LYS A 118 6.91 11.44 -22.27
C LYS A 118 7.73 12.72 -22.00
N LEU A 119 7.83 13.17 -20.75
CA LEU A 119 8.60 14.36 -20.39
C LEU A 119 10.10 14.13 -20.57
N LYS A 120 10.80 15.13 -21.10
CA LYS A 120 12.26 15.10 -21.21
C LYS A 120 12.93 15.22 -19.84
N PRO A 121 14.12 14.63 -19.63
CA PRO A 121 14.83 14.71 -18.36
C PRO A 121 15.02 16.13 -17.81
N ALA A 122 15.25 17.11 -18.68
CA ALA A 122 15.38 18.52 -18.31
C ALA A 122 14.07 19.10 -17.74
N GLU A 123 12.92 18.70 -18.31
CA GLU A 123 11.58 19.13 -17.83
C GLU A 123 11.28 18.52 -16.47
N VAL A 124 11.58 17.21 -16.29
CA VAL A 124 11.43 16.52 -15.00
C VAL A 124 12.28 17.20 -13.94
N LYS A 125 13.55 17.51 -14.24
CA LYS A 125 14.47 18.21 -13.32
C LYS A 125 13.92 19.60 -12.94
N SER A 126 13.39 20.35 -13.90
CA SER A 126 12.78 21.65 -13.67
C SER A 126 11.54 21.56 -12.76
N LEU A 127 10.70 20.53 -12.96
CA LEU A 127 9.50 20.31 -12.15
C LEU A 127 9.84 19.87 -10.72
N LEU A 128 10.85 19.02 -10.54
CA LEU A 128 11.35 18.60 -9.22
C LEU A 128 11.99 19.74 -8.42
N ALA A 129 12.54 20.76 -9.10
CA ALA A 129 13.11 21.95 -8.44
C ALA A 129 12.03 22.93 -7.92
N LYS A 130 10.77 22.74 -8.31
CA LYS A 130 9.62 23.55 -7.86
C LYS A 130 8.90 22.83 -6.71
N PRO A 131 8.14 23.54 -5.86
CA PRO A 131 7.29 22.93 -4.82
C PRO A 131 6.05 22.25 -5.44
N THR A 132 6.27 21.37 -6.41
CA THR A 132 5.21 20.66 -7.12
C THR A 132 5.06 19.27 -6.53
N SER A 133 3.84 18.90 -6.15
CA SER A 133 3.54 17.53 -5.70
C SER A 133 3.67 16.56 -6.87
N PHE A 134 4.16 15.37 -6.59
CA PHE A 134 4.27 14.31 -7.58
C PHE A 134 3.93 12.94 -6.97
N VAL A 135 3.63 12.00 -7.82
CA VAL A 135 3.56 10.57 -7.50
C VAL A 135 4.53 9.80 -8.38
N ILE A 136 4.97 8.63 -7.92
CA ILE A 136 5.79 7.72 -8.73
C ILE A 136 4.84 6.69 -9.34
N ARG A 137 4.95 6.49 -10.65
CA ARG A 137 4.18 5.49 -11.42
C ARG A 137 5.12 4.44 -12.02
N LEU A 138 4.60 3.23 -12.10
CA LEU A 138 5.19 2.10 -12.82
C LEU A 138 4.73 2.08 -14.27
#